data_cb8621719aebc09edf57d1dc7fdbc00f
#
_entry.id   cb8621719aebc09edf57d1dc7fdbc00f
#
_cell.length_a   1.000
_cell.length_b   1.000
_cell.length_c   1.000
_cell.angle_alpha   90.00
_cell.angle_beta   90.00
_cell.angle_gamma   90.00
#
_symmetry.space_group_name_H-M   'P 1'
#
loop_
_entity.id
_entity.type
_entity.pdbx_description
1 polymer ?
#
loop_
_entity_poly.entity_id
_entity_poly.type
_entity_poly.pdbx_seq_one_letter_code
_entity_poly.pdbx_strand_id
1 'polypeptide(L)'
;AAEVIRQGLYRGADTGWLLTDRLFAGADTLATIFDRCAQLGLPLMTHCEDTAIINQNMAKTKEMYGDDPAITLHPQIRSTEACWTSTAKAVALARQFGTRLHVAHVTTARELTLFGHDPLITAEAVIAHLLFTDADYATRGALIKCNPAVKTAADRAALREALTSGAIYTVATDHAPHQAADKQGGCARAASGMPMIQFSLPAMLELVDTGVLSIAQVVSLMCHHPAQLFSVRDRGYIRKGYKADITIVKPHSPWTVTPEVIQSKCGWSPLMGHRFGWQVQSTLCNGQMVYHQGEFDTASRGEAILFR
;
A
#
# COMPACT_ATOMS: atom_id res chain seq x y z
N ALA A 1 10.66 -24.19 -3.14
CA ALA A 1 10.16 -23.20 -2.16
C ALA A 1 11.32 -22.51 -1.40
N ALA A 2 12.18 -23.25 -0.71
CA ALA A 2 13.32 -22.68 0.05
C ALA A 2 14.27 -21.85 -0.83
N GLU A 3 14.52 -22.26 -2.09
CA GLU A 3 15.37 -21.53 -3.03
C GLU A 3 14.68 -20.24 -3.51
N VAL A 4 13.39 -20.26 -3.72
CA VAL A 4 12.61 -19.07 -4.09
C VAL A 4 12.60 -18.05 -2.94
N ILE A 5 12.43 -18.50 -1.70
CA ILE A 5 12.52 -17.64 -0.50
C ILE A 5 13.92 -17.05 -0.39
N ARG A 6 14.97 -17.85 -0.60
CA ARG A 6 16.37 -17.41 -0.55
C ARG A 6 16.71 -16.41 -1.67
N GLN A 7 16.25 -16.63 -2.90
CA GLN A 7 16.48 -15.73 -4.03
C GLN A 7 15.82 -14.37 -3.86
N GLY A 8 14.70 -14.30 -3.19
CA GLY A 8 14.07 -13.03 -2.91
C GLY A 8 14.75 -12.26 -1.77
N LEU A 9 15.17 -12.93 -0.71
CA LEU A 9 16.02 -12.33 0.33
C LEU A 9 17.30 -11.75 -0.29
N TYR A 10 17.85 -12.42 -1.30
CA TYR A 10 19.05 -11.97 -2.01
C TYR A 10 18.82 -10.74 -2.90
N ARG A 11 17.58 -10.44 -3.30
CA ARG A 11 17.25 -9.25 -4.13
C ARG A 11 16.88 -8.01 -3.34
N GLY A 12 17.19 -7.98 -2.04
CA GLY A 12 16.99 -6.82 -1.17
C GLY A 12 15.58 -6.67 -0.60
N ALA A 13 14.77 -7.72 -0.66
CA ALA A 13 13.51 -7.80 0.05
C ALA A 13 13.74 -8.38 1.45
N ASP A 14 14.35 -7.59 2.33
CA ASP A 14 14.73 -8.02 3.68
C ASP A 14 13.55 -8.27 4.63
N THR A 15 12.31 -8.09 4.20
CA THR A 15 11.17 -7.97 5.11
C THR A 15 9.93 -8.77 4.74
N GLY A 16 10.06 -9.76 3.92
CA GLY A 16 8.92 -10.54 3.47
C GLY A 16 8.70 -10.43 1.96
N TRP A 17 7.91 -11.33 1.46
CA TRP A 17 7.69 -11.49 0.04
C TRP A 17 6.32 -10.99 -0.34
N LEU A 18 6.26 -10.21 -1.39
CA LEU A 18 5.01 -9.99 -2.10
C LEU A 18 4.78 -11.19 -3.02
N LEU A 19 3.91 -12.09 -2.60
CA LEU A 19 3.45 -13.19 -3.46
C LEU A 19 2.22 -12.73 -4.22
N THR A 20 2.29 -12.86 -5.54
CA THR A 20 1.14 -12.67 -6.42
C THR A 20 0.73 -14.02 -7.00
N ASP A 21 -0.55 -14.23 -7.28
CA ASP A 21 -1.08 -15.45 -7.89
C ASP A 21 -0.38 -15.82 -9.19
N ARG A 22 0.26 -14.85 -9.86
CA ARG A 22 1.00 -15.08 -11.11
C ARG A 22 2.34 -15.83 -10.94
N LEU A 23 2.94 -15.78 -9.75
CA LEU A 23 4.24 -16.42 -9.50
C LEU A 23 4.12 -17.87 -9.10
N PHE A 24 2.94 -18.32 -8.64
CA PHE A 24 2.75 -19.66 -8.06
C PHE A 24 1.41 -20.26 -8.52
N ALA A 25 1.45 -20.99 -9.63
CA ALA A 25 0.27 -21.56 -10.29
C ALA A 25 -0.31 -22.83 -9.64
N GLY A 26 0.19 -23.28 -8.48
CA GLY A 26 -0.25 -24.51 -7.83
C GLY A 26 -0.67 -24.33 -6.37
N ALA A 27 -1.81 -24.91 -5.96
CA ALA A 27 -2.28 -24.90 -4.59
C ALA A 27 -1.24 -25.49 -3.59
N ASP A 28 -0.56 -26.56 -3.99
CA ASP A 28 0.47 -27.20 -3.18
C ASP A 28 1.71 -26.31 -2.98
N THR A 29 2.07 -25.52 -3.99
CA THR A 29 3.19 -24.59 -3.90
C THR A 29 2.89 -23.46 -2.93
N LEU A 30 1.68 -22.91 -2.93
CA LEU A 30 1.28 -21.85 -2.02
C LEU A 30 1.29 -22.35 -0.57
N ALA A 31 0.67 -23.52 -0.29
CA ALA A 31 0.68 -24.14 1.03
C ALA A 31 2.11 -24.40 1.55
N THR A 32 3.00 -24.89 0.68
CA THR A 32 4.43 -25.11 1.00
C THR A 32 5.15 -23.81 1.38
N ILE A 33 4.81 -22.68 0.75
CA ILE A 33 5.41 -21.37 1.08
C ILE A 33 4.93 -20.90 2.46
N PHE A 34 3.62 -21.02 2.75
CA PHE A 34 3.08 -20.66 4.07
C PHE A 34 3.73 -21.49 5.18
N ASP A 35 3.78 -22.81 5.04
CA ASP A 35 4.46 -23.71 5.97
C ASP A 35 5.93 -23.32 6.17
N ARG A 36 6.66 -23.06 5.06
CA ARG A 36 8.07 -22.72 5.15
C ARG A 36 8.32 -21.35 5.80
N CYS A 37 7.49 -20.36 5.54
CA CYS A 37 7.58 -19.07 6.23
C CYS A 37 7.32 -19.21 7.73
N ALA A 38 6.35 -20.05 8.13
CA ALA A 38 6.09 -20.35 9.54
C ALA A 38 7.29 -20.99 10.23
N GLN A 39 7.89 -22.04 9.61
CA GLN A 39 9.08 -22.71 10.14
C GLN A 39 10.28 -21.78 10.29
N LEU A 40 10.42 -20.77 9.43
CA LEU A 40 11.52 -19.80 9.45
C LEU A 40 11.21 -18.56 10.33
N GLY A 41 9.99 -18.44 10.85
CA GLY A 41 9.55 -17.26 11.61
C GLY A 41 9.47 -15.97 10.79
N LEU A 42 9.43 -16.08 9.44
CA LEU A 42 9.40 -14.94 8.53
C LEU A 42 7.97 -14.42 8.32
N PRO A 43 7.76 -13.10 8.30
CA PRO A 43 6.50 -12.55 7.84
C PRO A 43 6.32 -12.78 6.34
N LEU A 44 5.13 -13.24 5.96
CA LEU A 44 4.73 -13.42 4.56
C LEU A 44 3.79 -12.28 4.17
N MET A 45 4.19 -11.49 3.19
CA MET A 45 3.34 -10.43 2.62
C MET A 45 2.70 -10.91 1.32
N THR A 46 1.39 -10.71 1.17
CA THR A 46 0.64 -11.19 0.01
C THR A 46 -0.15 -10.07 -0.67
N HIS A 47 -0.10 -10.05 -2.01
CA HIS A 47 -1.09 -9.36 -2.83
C HIS A 47 -2.26 -10.32 -3.05
N CYS A 48 -3.46 -9.92 -2.65
CA CYS A 48 -4.62 -10.80 -2.64
C CYS A 48 -5.68 -10.35 -3.66
N GLU A 49 -5.59 -10.92 -4.86
CA GLU A 49 -6.63 -10.87 -5.91
C GLU A 49 -6.65 -12.20 -6.68
N ASP A 50 -7.82 -12.80 -6.85
CA ASP A 50 -7.98 -14.06 -7.58
C ASP A 50 -7.88 -13.81 -9.09
N THR A 51 -6.81 -14.33 -9.70
CA THR A 51 -6.52 -14.14 -11.14
C THR A 51 -7.57 -14.80 -12.03
N ALA A 52 -8.17 -15.92 -11.62
CA ALA A 52 -9.17 -16.61 -12.44
C ALA A 52 -10.46 -15.76 -12.52
N ILE A 53 -10.91 -15.21 -11.40
CA ILE A 53 -12.07 -14.31 -11.34
C ILE A 53 -11.80 -13.05 -12.19
N ILE A 54 -10.61 -12.44 -12.04
CA ILE A 54 -10.24 -11.24 -12.82
C ILE A 54 -10.25 -11.52 -14.31
N ASN A 55 -9.64 -12.62 -14.74
CA ASN A 55 -9.59 -12.99 -16.15
C ASN A 55 -10.99 -13.26 -16.73
N GLN A 56 -11.85 -13.95 -15.97
CA GLN A 56 -13.23 -14.17 -16.38
C GLN A 56 -14.01 -12.85 -16.51
N ASN A 57 -13.88 -11.94 -15.54
CA ASN A 57 -14.52 -10.63 -15.57
C ASN A 57 -14.00 -9.80 -16.75
N MET A 58 -12.68 -9.79 -16.98
CA MET A 58 -12.07 -9.09 -18.11
C MET A 58 -12.58 -9.63 -19.45
N ALA A 59 -12.68 -10.96 -19.62
CA ALA A 59 -13.17 -11.57 -20.83
C ALA A 59 -14.64 -11.16 -21.12
N LYS A 60 -15.51 -11.27 -20.12
CA LYS A 60 -16.90 -10.82 -20.22
C LYS A 60 -17.02 -9.32 -20.55
N THR A 61 -16.16 -8.50 -19.91
CA THR A 61 -16.20 -7.06 -20.13
C THR A 61 -15.71 -6.70 -21.52
N LYS A 62 -14.71 -7.41 -22.06
CA LYS A 62 -14.25 -7.22 -23.44
C LYS A 62 -15.28 -7.65 -24.46
N GLU A 63 -16.00 -8.73 -24.23
CA GLU A 63 -17.10 -9.18 -25.08
C GLU A 63 -18.18 -8.11 -25.23
N MET A 64 -18.52 -7.41 -24.15
CA MET A 64 -19.57 -6.38 -24.14
C MET A 64 -19.10 -5.00 -24.61
N TYR A 65 -17.85 -4.63 -24.36
CA TYR A 65 -17.36 -3.24 -24.50
C TYR A 65 -16.10 -3.10 -25.38
N GLY A 66 -15.64 -4.18 -26.02
CA GLY A 66 -14.46 -4.17 -26.89
C GLY A 66 -13.13 -4.42 -26.14
N ASP A 67 -12.03 -4.41 -26.87
CA ASP A 67 -10.70 -4.87 -26.41
C ASP A 67 -10.09 -4.07 -25.28
N ASP A 68 -10.47 -2.81 -25.13
CA ASP A 68 -9.99 -1.93 -24.07
C ASP A 68 -11.16 -1.24 -23.37
N PRO A 69 -11.88 -1.92 -22.48
CA PRO A 69 -13.05 -1.38 -21.80
C PRO A 69 -12.74 -0.11 -21.03
N ALA A 70 -13.75 0.77 -20.91
CA ALA A 70 -13.61 2.04 -20.20
C ALA A 70 -13.10 1.84 -18.77
N ILE A 71 -12.24 2.74 -18.32
CA ILE A 71 -11.56 2.65 -17.01
C ILE A 71 -12.54 2.60 -15.82
N THR A 72 -13.74 3.14 -15.96
CA THR A 72 -14.81 3.07 -14.95
C THR A 72 -15.28 1.65 -14.65
N LEU A 73 -14.98 0.69 -15.52
CA LEU A 73 -15.28 -0.73 -15.34
C LEU A 73 -14.18 -1.49 -14.56
N HIS A 74 -13.05 -0.82 -14.26
CA HIS A 74 -11.93 -1.45 -13.57
C HIS A 74 -12.31 -2.07 -12.21
N PRO A 75 -13.14 -1.44 -11.35
CA PRO A 75 -13.58 -2.06 -10.09
C PRO A 75 -14.48 -3.28 -10.26
N GLN A 76 -15.16 -3.42 -11.40
CA GLN A 76 -15.98 -4.59 -11.71
C GLN A 76 -15.11 -5.76 -12.17
N ILE A 77 -14.05 -5.49 -12.94
CA ILE A 77 -13.09 -6.47 -13.41
C ILE A 77 -12.27 -7.00 -12.20
N ARG A 78 -11.69 -6.09 -11.42
CA ARG A 78 -10.98 -6.39 -10.16
C ARG A 78 -11.96 -6.24 -8.99
N SER A 79 -12.89 -7.18 -8.95
CA SER A 79 -14.08 -7.12 -8.11
C SER A 79 -13.79 -7.39 -6.63
N THR A 80 -14.75 -7.03 -5.77
CA THR A 80 -14.74 -7.41 -4.34
C THR A 80 -14.62 -8.92 -4.17
N GLU A 81 -15.23 -9.72 -5.04
CA GLU A 81 -15.14 -11.18 -4.98
C GLU A 81 -13.72 -11.67 -5.27
N ALA A 82 -13.01 -11.06 -6.23
CA ALA A 82 -11.62 -11.41 -6.52
C ALA A 82 -10.70 -11.14 -5.32
N CYS A 83 -10.86 -10.01 -4.66
CA CYS A 83 -10.12 -9.67 -3.44
C CYS A 83 -10.47 -10.65 -2.30
N TRP A 84 -11.76 -10.82 -2.03
CA TRP A 84 -12.24 -11.68 -0.92
C TRP A 84 -11.76 -13.12 -1.07
N THR A 85 -11.91 -13.72 -2.24
CA THR A 85 -11.55 -15.13 -2.48
C THR A 85 -10.07 -15.38 -2.20
N SER A 86 -9.20 -14.50 -2.70
CA SER A 86 -7.75 -14.61 -2.49
C SER A 86 -7.36 -14.34 -1.03
N THR A 87 -7.91 -13.29 -0.41
CA THR A 87 -7.62 -12.93 0.98
C THR A 87 -8.09 -14.01 1.94
N ALA A 88 -9.31 -14.54 1.78
CA ALA A 88 -9.83 -15.61 2.62
C ALA A 88 -8.98 -16.89 2.53
N LYS A 89 -8.50 -17.24 1.33
CA LYS A 89 -7.57 -18.36 1.11
C LYS A 89 -6.23 -18.13 1.83
N ALA A 90 -5.65 -16.95 1.70
CA ALA A 90 -4.39 -16.61 2.37
C ALA A 90 -4.53 -16.68 3.91
N VAL A 91 -5.61 -16.12 4.45
CA VAL A 91 -5.91 -16.17 5.89
C VAL A 91 -6.12 -17.62 6.37
N ALA A 92 -6.82 -18.45 5.61
CA ALA A 92 -7.01 -19.87 5.96
C ALA A 92 -5.67 -20.63 6.02
N LEU A 93 -4.80 -20.41 5.04
CA LEU A 93 -3.44 -21.01 5.01
C LEU A 93 -2.58 -20.49 6.17
N ALA A 94 -2.64 -19.20 6.46
CA ALA A 94 -1.90 -18.64 7.59
C ALA A 94 -2.31 -19.27 8.92
N ARG A 95 -3.60 -19.45 9.15
CA ARG A 95 -4.12 -20.13 10.34
C ARG A 95 -3.73 -21.62 10.39
N GLN A 96 -3.79 -22.29 9.25
CA GLN A 96 -3.42 -23.69 9.14
C GLN A 96 -1.96 -23.97 9.53
N PHE A 97 -1.03 -23.09 9.09
CA PHE A 97 0.39 -23.29 9.28
C PHE A 97 0.99 -22.44 10.41
N GLY A 98 0.22 -21.54 11.02
CA GLY A 98 0.74 -20.60 12.02
C GLY A 98 1.67 -19.54 11.41
N THR A 99 1.46 -19.14 10.15
CA THR A 99 2.30 -18.21 9.43
C THR A 99 1.97 -16.78 9.82
N ARG A 100 2.99 -15.96 10.05
CA ARG A 100 2.82 -14.50 10.19
C ARG A 100 2.46 -13.93 8.83
N LEU A 101 1.18 -13.62 8.62
CA LEU A 101 0.65 -13.08 7.36
C LEU A 101 0.44 -11.58 7.46
N HIS A 102 0.87 -10.87 6.42
CA HIS A 102 0.51 -9.47 6.19
C HIS A 102 -0.14 -9.32 4.81
N VAL A 103 -1.42 -8.96 4.78
CA VAL A 103 -2.15 -8.75 3.52
C VAL A 103 -1.97 -7.29 3.10
N ALA A 104 -1.30 -7.10 1.96
CA ALA A 104 -1.05 -5.79 1.37
C ALA A 104 -2.35 -5.16 0.86
N HIS A 105 -2.42 -3.81 0.90
CA HIS A 105 -3.41 -2.95 0.23
C HIS A 105 -4.86 -3.50 0.22
N VAL A 106 -5.37 -3.92 1.38
CA VAL A 106 -6.78 -4.31 1.54
C VAL A 106 -7.70 -3.16 1.09
N THR A 107 -8.71 -3.47 0.30
CA THR A 107 -9.54 -2.47 -0.39
C THR A 107 -11.03 -2.56 -0.15
N THR A 108 -11.53 -3.65 0.46
CA THR A 108 -12.97 -3.87 0.59
C THR A 108 -13.44 -4.02 2.03
N ALA A 109 -14.62 -3.51 2.34
CA ALA A 109 -15.27 -3.70 3.64
C ALA A 109 -15.43 -5.19 4.00
N ARG A 110 -15.67 -6.03 3.00
CA ARG A 110 -15.82 -7.47 3.21
C ARG A 110 -14.53 -8.13 3.69
N GLU A 111 -13.38 -7.76 3.16
CA GLU A 111 -12.08 -8.30 3.58
C GLU A 111 -11.76 -7.93 5.03
N LEU A 112 -12.17 -6.75 5.50
CA LEU A 112 -11.88 -6.27 6.85
C LEU A 112 -12.40 -7.18 7.95
N THR A 113 -13.45 -7.98 7.68
CA THR A 113 -14.00 -8.97 8.63
C THR A 113 -13.03 -10.10 8.98
N LEU A 114 -11.94 -10.26 8.22
CA LEU A 114 -10.93 -11.30 8.43
C LEU A 114 -9.82 -10.89 9.41
N PHE A 115 -9.73 -9.60 9.75
CA PHE A 115 -8.61 -9.00 10.49
C PHE A 115 -8.99 -8.48 11.87
N GLY A 116 -8.00 -8.16 12.70
CA GLY A 116 -8.19 -7.59 14.02
C GLY A 116 -8.40 -8.61 15.15
N HIS A 117 -8.42 -9.91 14.86
CA HIS A 117 -8.71 -10.99 15.83
C HIS A 117 -7.54 -11.93 16.07
N ASP A 118 -6.57 -11.97 15.18
CA ASP A 118 -5.43 -12.88 15.22
C ASP A 118 -4.12 -12.06 15.12
N PRO A 119 -3.25 -12.12 16.15
CA PRO A 119 -2.02 -11.33 16.15
C PRO A 119 -1.01 -11.75 15.07
N LEU A 120 -1.16 -12.94 14.48
CA LEU A 120 -0.32 -13.40 13.38
C LEU A 120 -0.80 -12.88 12.02
N ILE A 121 -2.03 -12.37 11.93
CA ILE A 121 -2.65 -11.97 10.66
C ILE A 121 -2.95 -10.49 10.70
N THR A 122 -2.23 -9.73 9.90
CA THR A 122 -2.34 -8.28 9.81
C THR A 122 -2.70 -7.81 8.40
N ALA A 123 -3.24 -6.61 8.30
CA ALA A 123 -3.64 -5.99 7.04
C ALA A 123 -3.05 -4.60 6.87
N GLU A 124 -2.82 -4.23 5.62
CA GLU A 124 -2.36 -2.91 5.21
C GLU A 124 -3.43 -2.18 4.42
N ALA A 125 -3.62 -0.90 4.67
CA ALA A 125 -4.29 -0.01 3.73
C ALA A 125 -3.27 0.86 2.99
N VAL A 126 -3.58 1.28 1.77
CA VAL A 126 -2.75 2.24 1.04
C VAL A 126 -3.51 3.54 0.81
N ILE A 127 -2.75 4.62 0.74
CA ILE A 127 -3.27 5.99 0.65
C ILE A 127 -4.31 6.14 -0.47
N ALA A 128 -4.09 5.50 -1.62
CA ALA A 128 -5.01 5.57 -2.74
C ALA A 128 -6.44 5.14 -2.38
N HIS A 129 -6.60 4.03 -1.67
CA HIS A 129 -7.90 3.49 -1.26
C HIS A 129 -8.53 4.24 -0.09
N LEU A 130 -7.74 5.00 0.67
CA LEU A 130 -8.22 5.90 1.72
C LEU A 130 -8.71 7.24 1.18
N LEU A 131 -8.28 7.65 -0.02
CA LEU A 131 -8.62 8.93 -0.63
C LEU A 131 -9.68 8.81 -1.71
N PHE A 132 -9.50 7.91 -2.68
CA PHE A 132 -10.33 7.81 -3.88
C PHE A 132 -11.49 6.82 -3.72
N THR A 133 -12.50 6.99 -4.58
CA THR A 133 -13.63 6.08 -4.78
C THR A 133 -13.78 5.75 -6.26
N ASP A 134 -14.60 4.77 -6.57
CA ASP A 134 -14.94 4.39 -7.96
C ASP A 134 -15.55 5.54 -8.77
N ALA A 135 -16.24 6.48 -8.12
CA ALA A 135 -16.77 7.68 -8.76
C ALA A 135 -15.64 8.59 -9.32
N ASP A 136 -14.46 8.57 -8.73
CA ASP A 136 -13.31 9.39 -9.16
C ASP A 136 -12.74 8.95 -10.50
N TYR A 137 -13.04 7.72 -10.98
CA TYR A 137 -12.65 7.30 -12.34
C TYR A 137 -13.27 8.18 -13.43
N ALA A 138 -14.43 8.77 -13.19
CA ALA A 138 -15.10 9.63 -14.16
C ALA A 138 -14.29 10.92 -14.45
N THR A 139 -13.56 11.43 -13.48
CA THR A 139 -12.80 12.70 -13.60
C THR A 139 -11.31 12.49 -13.71
N ARG A 140 -10.75 11.47 -13.06
CA ARG A 140 -9.31 11.18 -13.00
C ARG A 140 -8.87 10.11 -14.00
N GLY A 141 -9.82 9.37 -14.58
CA GLY A 141 -9.53 8.34 -15.56
C GLY A 141 -8.54 7.29 -15.08
N ALA A 142 -7.64 6.90 -15.97
CA ALA A 142 -6.61 5.91 -15.67
C ALA A 142 -5.51 6.41 -14.72
N LEU A 143 -5.44 7.70 -14.38
CA LEU A 143 -4.48 8.21 -13.39
C LEU A 143 -4.65 7.55 -12.02
N ILE A 144 -5.86 7.13 -11.66
CA ILE A 144 -6.12 6.40 -10.41
C ILE A 144 -6.27 4.88 -10.59
N LYS A 145 -5.88 4.35 -11.75
CA LYS A 145 -5.84 2.90 -11.95
C LYS A 145 -4.74 2.27 -11.12
N CYS A 146 -5.10 1.35 -10.22
CA CYS A 146 -4.21 0.53 -9.40
C CYS A 146 -4.78 -0.89 -9.22
N ASN A 147 -4.01 -1.77 -8.63
CA ASN A 147 -4.39 -3.14 -8.32
C ASN A 147 -4.09 -3.44 -6.83
N PRO A 148 -5.13 -3.71 -6.03
CA PRO A 148 -6.55 -3.82 -6.37
C PRO A 148 -7.16 -2.48 -6.82
N ALA A 149 -8.24 -2.54 -7.59
CA ALA A 149 -8.93 -1.35 -8.06
C ALA A 149 -9.46 -0.51 -6.90
N VAL A 150 -9.50 0.81 -7.05
CA VAL A 150 -10.25 1.70 -6.14
C VAL A 150 -11.72 1.26 -6.13
N LYS A 151 -12.32 1.14 -4.95
CA LYS A 151 -13.67 0.62 -4.73
C LYS A 151 -14.66 1.72 -4.34
N THR A 152 -15.81 1.33 -3.82
CA THR A 152 -16.93 2.21 -3.51
C THR A 152 -16.64 3.18 -2.36
N ALA A 153 -17.46 4.22 -2.24
CA ALA A 153 -17.42 5.12 -1.09
C ALA A 153 -17.67 4.40 0.24
N ALA A 154 -18.47 3.32 0.24
CA ALA A 154 -18.72 2.50 1.42
C ALA A 154 -17.46 1.70 1.82
N ASP A 155 -16.74 1.13 0.85
CA ASP A 155 -15.47 0.45 1.11
C ASP A 155 -14.43 1.42 1.68
N ARG A 156 -14.29 2.62 1.11
CA ARG A 156 -13.42 3.66 1.64
C ARG A 156 -13.77 4.06 3.07
N ALA A 157 -15.07 4.22 3.38
CA ALA A 157 -15.52 4.55 4.73
C ALA A 157 -15.16 3.44 5.73
N ALA A 158 -15.39 2.16 5.37
CA ALA A 158 -15.01 1.02 6.18
C ALA A 158 -13.50 0.91 6.40
N LEU A 159 -12.68 1.19 5.36
CA LEU A 159 -11.22 1.24 5.50
C LEU A 159 -10.77 2.31 6.49
N ARG A 160 -11.38 3.52 6.44
CA ARG A 160 -11.07 4.61 7.37
C ARG A 160 -11.43 4.25 8.81
N GLU A 161 -12.58 3.61 9.04
CA GLU A 161 -12.97 3.09 10.35
C GLU A 161 -12.00 2.00 10.83
N ALA A 162 -11.54 1.13 9.94
CA ALA A 162 -10.60 0.06 10.23
C ALA A 162 -9.21 0.55 10.70
N LEU A 163 -8.82 1.78 10.38
CA LEU A 163 -7.59 2.40 10.90
C LEU A 163 -7.62 2.61 12.41
N THR A 164 -8.80 2.76 13.00
CA THR A 164 -8.98 3.01 14.44
C THR A 164 -9.37 1.77 15.21
N SER A 165 -10.04 0.79 14.57
CA SER A 165 -10.47 -0.46 15.21
C SER A 165 -9.35 -1.49 15.37
N GLY A 166 -8.20 -1.32 14.69
CA GLY A 166 -7.08 -2.25 14.69
C GLY A 166 -7.19 -3.35 13.62
N ALA A 167 -8.23 -3.36 12.78
CA ALA A 167 -8.33 -4.28 11.65
C ALA A 167 -7.28 -3.96 10.57
N ILE A 168 -6.95 -2.68 10.37
CA ILE A 168 -5.79 -2.25 9.59
C ILE A 168 -4.61 -1.99 10.54
N TYR A 169 -3.50 -2.66 10.30
CA TYR A 169 -2.30 -2.59 11.15
C TYR A 169 -1.28 -1.58 10.64
N THR A 170 -1.10 -1.45 9.32
CA THR A 170 -0.16 -0.50 8.71
C THR A 170 -0.81 0.31 7.60
N VAL A 171 -0.21 1.46 7.29
CA VAL A 171 -0.54 2.25 6.11
C VAL A 171 0.70 2.41 5.25
N ALA A 172 0.58 2.08 3.97
CA ALA A 172 1.63 2.19 2.96
C ALA A 172 1.16 2.98 1.73
N THR A 173 1.93 2.97 0.68
CA THR A 173 1.69 3.83 -0.50
C THR A 173 1.39 3.07 -1.78
N ASP A 174 1.82 1.83 -1.90
CA ASP A 174 1.85 1.09 -3.17
C ASP A 174 2.39 1.94 -4.32
N HIS A 175 3.52 2.64 -4.05
CA HIS A 175 4.11 3.61 -4.97
C HIS A 175 4.62 2.94 -6.24
N ALA A 176 3.90 3.14 -7.34
CA ALA A 176 4.24 2.62 -8.66
C ALA A 176 4.22 3.75 -9.71
N PRO A 177 5.34 4.48 -9.90
CA PRO A 177 5.43 5.70 -10.69
C PRO A 177 5.64 5.40 -12.18
N HIS A 178 4.60 4.85 -12.84
CA HIS A 178 4.60 4.67 -14.30
C HIS A 178 4.73 6.01 -15.03
N GLN A 179 5.27 5.99 -16.25
CA GLN A 179 5.31 7.17 -17.09
C GLN A 179 3.87 7.64 -17.43
N ALA A 180 3.69 8.95 -17.64
CA ALA A 180 2.36 9.49 -17.99
C ALA A 180 1.79 8.87 -19.28
N ALA A 181 2.66 8.51 -20.23
CA ALA A 181 2.28 7.81 -21.46
C ALA A 181 1.68 6.42 -21.20
N ASP A 182 2.17 5.70 -20.18
CA ASP A 182 1.69 4.36 -19.82
C ASP A 182 0.31 4.41 -19.15
N LYS A 183 -0.14 5.58 -18.71
CA LYS A 183 -1.45 5.81 -18.09
C LYS A 183 -2.55 6.12 -19.11
N GLN A 184 -2.31 5.89 -20.40
CA GLN A 184 -3.29 6.09 -21.47
C GLN A 184 -4.06 4.80 -21.75
N GLY A 185 -5.35 4.95 -22.09
CA GLY A 185 -6.27 3.82 -22.41
C GLY A 185 -7.22 3.48 -21.28
N GLY A 186 -7.88 2.34 -21.46
CA GLY A 186 -8.87 1.80 -20.54
C GLY A 186 -8.32 0.73 -19.59
N CYS A 187 -9.21 -0.21 -19.26
CA CYS A 187 -8.91 -1.28 -18.31
C CYS A 187 -7.80 -2.24 -18.77
N ALA A 188 -7.68 -2.47 -20.08
CA ALA A 188 -6.71 -3.42 -20.61
C ALA A 188 -5.34 -2.78 -20.87
N ARG A 189 -5.29 -1.55 -21.38
CA ARG A 189 -4.06 -0.91 -21.85
C ARG A 189 -3.35 -0.07 -20.81
N ALA A 190 -4.06 0.76 -20.06
CA ALA A 190 -3.42 1.64 -19.10
C ALA A 190 -2.69 0.84 -18.01
N ALA A 191 -1.49 1.27 -17.64
CA ALA A 191 -0.72 0.69 -16.56
C ALA A 191 -1.41 0.92 -15.20
N SER A 192 -1.34 -0.08 -14.31
CA SER A 192 -1.86 0.02 -12.94
C SER A 192 -0.74 0.47 -11.99
N GLY A 193 -0.99 1.52 -11.23
CA GLY A 193 -0.07 2.10 -10.25
C GLY A 193 -0.08 3.63 -10.27
N MET A 194 0.26 4.22 -9.14
CA MET A 194 0.25 5.67 -8.89
C MET A 194 1.48 6.11 -8.11
N PRO A 195 2.02 7.34 -8.36
CA PRO A 195 3.12 7.92 -7.58
C PRO A 195 2.58 8.55 -6.28
N MET A 196 2.43 7.74 -5.21
CA MET A 196 1.78 8.16 -3.95
C MET A 196 2.73 8.47 -2.79
N ILE A 197 4.02 8.07 -2.85
CA ILE A 197 4.92 8.11 -1.68
C ILE A 197 5.12 9.53 -1.13
N GLN A 198 5.27 10.53 -1.98
CA GLN A 198 5.56 11.92 -1.59
C GLN A 198 4.42 12.53 -0.75
N PHE A 199 3.19 12.15 -1.02
CA PHE A 199 2.00 12.74 -0.44
C PHE A 199 1.36 11.89 0.67
N SER A 200 1.98 10.78 1.04
CA SER A 200 1.42 9.83 2.01
C SER A 200 1.18 10.44 3.38
N LEU A 201 2.19 11.09 3.95
CA LEU A 201 2.06 11.71 5.26
C LEU A 201 1.09 12.91 5.27
N PRO A 202 1.16 13.88 4.33
CA PRO A 202 0.16 14.94 4.24
C PRO A 202 -1.29 14.41 4.13
N ALA A 203 -1.53 13.38 3.33
CA ALA A 203 -2.85 12.77 3.18
C ALA A 203 -3.35 12.13 4.47
N MET A 204 -2.49 11.45 5.24
CA MET A 204 -2.87 10.90 6.54
C MET A 204 -3.14 11.98 7.57
N LEU A 205 -2.43 13.11 7.51
CA LEU A 205 -2.67 14.24 8.41
C LEU A 205 -3.99 14.98 8.09
N GLU A 206 -4.47 14.95 6.84
CA GLU A 206 -5.85 15.42 6.53
C GLU A 206 -6.92 14.54 7.17
N LEU A 207 -6.67 13.23 7.35
CA LEU A 207 -7.59 12.38 8.10
C LEU A 207 -7.62 12.75 9.60
N VAL A 208 -6.56 13.39 10.12
CA VAL A 208 -6.58 13.97 11.47
C VAL A 208 -7.47 15.22 11.51
N ASP A 209 -7.33 16.12 10.54
CA ASP A 209 -8.15 17.34 10.47
C ASP A 209 -9.65 17.05 10.34
N THR A 210 -9.98 15.94 9.67
CA THR A 210 -11.38 15.48 9.52
C THR A 210 -11.88 14.62 10.69
N GLY A 211 -11.06 14.41 11.72
CA GLY A 211 -11.43 13.64 12.92
C GLY A 211 -11.47 12.12 12.75
N VAL A 212 -10.97 11.59 11.63
CA VAL A 212 -10.88 10.13 11.40
C VAL A 212 -9.79 9.52 12.26
N LEU A 213 -8.65 10.21 12.43
CA LEU A 213 -7.48 9.74 13.18
C LEU A 213 -6.98 10.80 14.17
N SER A 214 -6.29 10.36 15.20
CA SER A 214 -5.36 11.18 15.97
C SER A 214 -3.95 11.13 15.38
N ILE A 215 -3.11 12.13 15.69
CA ILE A 215 -1.68 12.14 15.31
C ILE A 215 -0.97 10.88 15.84
N ALA A 216 -1.28 10.45 17.05
CA ALA A 216 -0.71 9.24 17.65
C ALA A 216 -1.03 7.98 16.84
N GLN A 217 -2.25 7.87 16.28
CA GLN A 217 -2.63 6.77 15.40
C GLN A 217 -1.89 6.83 14.06
N VAL A 218 -1.70 8.01 13.47
CA VAL A 218 -0.86 8.17 12.27
C VAL A 218 0.55 7.66 12.53
N VAL A 219 1.17 8.05 13.65
CA VAL A 219 2.51 7.57 14.04
C VAL A 219 2.53 6.05 14.24
N SER A 220 1.51 5.48 14.87
CA SER A 220 1.42 4.03 15.05
C SER A 220 1.34 3.30 13.71
N LEU A 221 0.44 3.74 12.82
CA LEU A 221 0.19 3.09 11.52
C LEU A 221 1.36 3.22 10.53
N MET A 222 2.11 4.33 10.57
CA MET A 222 3.17 4.62 9.60
C MET A 222 4.60 4.42 10.13
N CYS A 223 4.80 4.32 11.44
CA CYS A 223 6.14 4.21 12.04
C CYS A 223 6.28 2.99 12.96
N HIS A 224 5.45 2.91 14.03
CA HIS A 224 5.60 1.87 15.05
C HIS A 224 5.26 0.48 14.52
N HIS A 225 4.09 0.32 13.95
CA HIS A 225 3.61 -0.98 13.46
C HIS A 225 4.44 -1.53 12.30
N PRO A 226 4.86 -0.75 11.29
CA PRO A 226 5.81 -1.25 10.29
C PRO A 226 7.13 -1.73 10.90
N ALA A 227 7.68 -0.98 11.87
CA ALA A 227 8.91 -1.39 12.54
C ALA A 227 8.76 -2.68 13.34
N GLN A 228 7.61 -2.89 14.00
CA GLN A 228 7.28 -4.11 14.71
C GLN A 228 7.04 -5.30 13.77
N LEU A 229 6.22 -5.09 12.73
CA LEU A 229 5.83 -6.11 11.76
C LEU A 229 7.05 -6.75 11.09
N PHE A 230 7.96 -5.90 10.64
CA PHE A 230 9.15 -6.31 9.92
C PHE A 230 10.38 -6.47 10.82
N SER A 231 10.22 -6.35 12.14
CA SER A 231 11.32 -6.49 13.11
C SER A 231 12.50 -5.55 12.83
N VAL A 232 12.21 -4.31 12.40
CA VAL A 232 13.23 -3.30 12.09
C VAL A 232 13.97 -2.89 13.37
N ARG A 233 15.31 -2.94 13.32
CA ARG A 233 16.18 -2.61 14.47
C ARG A 233 16.36 -1.10 14.62
N ASP A 234 16.17 -0.63 15.85
CA ASP A 234 16.55 0.71 16.31
C ASP A 234 15.98 1.87 15.48
N ARG A 235 14.79 1.68 14.87
CA ARG A 235 14.02 2.66 14.07
C ARG A 235 12.53 2.60 14.42
N GLY A 236 11.76 3.53 13.88
CA GLY A 236 10.31 3.61 14.05
C GLY A 236 9.85 4.25 15.36
N TYR A 237 10.77 4.63 16.24
CA TYR A 237 10.50 5.28 17.53
C TYR A 237 11.50 6.37 17.83
N ILE A 238 11.07 7.42 18.52
CA ILE A 238 11.95 8.43 19.11
C ILE A 238 12.40 7.93 20.49
N ARG A 239 13.55 7.28 20.55
CA ARG A 239 14.12 6.70 21.79
C ARG A 239 15.63 6.89 21.83
N LYS A 240 16.22 6.96 23.06
CA LYS A 240 17.68 6.96 23.23
C LYS A 240 18.29 5.70 22.63
N GLY A 241 19.31 5.86 21.78
CA GLY A 241 20.00 4.76 21.10
C GLY A 241 19.39 4.37 19.74
N TYR A 242 18.21 4.92 19.38
CA TYR A 242 17.60 4.71 18.07
C TYR A 242 18.15 5.71 17.04
N LYS A 243 18.08 5.34 15.78
CA LYS A 243 18.41 6.25 14.66
C LYS A 243 17.44 7.42 14.66
N ALA A 244 17.95 8.61 14.45
CA ALA A 244 17.15 9.82 14.37
C ALA A 244 16.56 9.98 12.95
N ASP A 245 15.54 9.18 12.65
CA ASP A 245 14.70 9.28 11.46
C ASP A 245 13.45 10.06 11.87
N ILE A 246 13.44 11.36 11.61
CA ILE A 246 12.45 12.29 12.16
C ILE A 246 11.89 13.15 11.04
N THR A 247 10.56 13.24 10.95
CA THR A 247 9.87 14.19 10.07
C THR A 247 9.19 15.25 10.91
N ILE A 248 9.48 16.52 10.65
CA ILE A 248 8.86 17.67 11.29
C ILE A 248 7.80 18.23 10.36
N VAL A 249 6.56 18.32 10.84
CA VAL A 249 5.40 18.80 10.08
C VAL A 249 4.81 20.06 10.71
N LYS A 250 4.26 20.94 9.87
CA LYS A 250 3.61 22.18 10.27
C LYS A 250 2.12 22.11 9.90
N PRO A 251 1.22 22.20 10.90
CA PRO A 251 -0.21 22.37 10.65
C PRO A 251 -0.53 23.78 10.15
N HIS A 252 -1.72 23.96 9.58
CA HIS A 252 -2.23 25.25 9.11
C HIS A 252 -1.26 25.97 8.16
N SER A 253 -0.55 25.20 7.34
CA SER A 253 0.41 25.68 6.34
C SER A 253 -0.01 25.20 4.95
N PRO A 254 -1.07 25.78 4.37
CA PRO A 254 -1.68 25.26 3.15
C PRO A 254 -0.77 25.46 1.94
N TRP A 255 -0.74 24.43 1.07
CA TRP A 255 -0.03 24.43 -0.20
C TRP A 255 -0.75 23.56 -1.22
N THR A 256 -0.50 23.77 -2.50
CA THR A 256 -1.17 23.06 -3.59
C THR A 256 -0.18 22.16 -4.32
N VAL A 257 -0.61 20.97 -4.71
CA VAL A 257 0.18 20.08 -5.56
C VAL A 257 0.21 20.62 -6.97
N THR A 258 1.36 21.15 -7.37
CA THR A 258 1.65 21.66 -8.72
C THR A 258 2.77 20.83 -9.36
N PRO A 259 3.00 20.94 -10.69
CA PRO A 259 4.09 20.20 -11.33
C PRO A 259 5.47 20.45 -10.69
N GLU A 260 5.71 21.67 -10.20
CA GLU A 260 7.01 22.09 -9.65
C GLU A 260 7.34 21.40 -8.32
N VAL A 261 6.32 20.98 -7.55
CA VAL A 261 6.56 20.32 -6.27
C VAL A 261 6.74 18.81 -6.41
N ILE A 262 6.47 18.21 -7.57
CA ILE A 262 6.55 16.77 -7.78
C ILE A 262 8.00 16.33 -7.87
N GLN A 263 8.41 15.44 -6.95
CA GLN A 263 9.78 14.90 -6.89
C GLN A 263 9.93 13.57 -7.63
N SER A 264 8.82 12.86 -7.87
CA SER A 264 8.85 11.62 -8.63
C SER A 264 9.28 11.87 -10.07
N LYS A 265 10.21 11.06 -10.59
CA LYS A 265 10.73 11.18 -11.96
C LYS A 265 9.66 11.03 -13.04
N CYS A 266 8.50 10.46 -12.73
CA CYS A 266 7.38 10.36 -13.66
C CYS A 266 6.71 11.71 -13.95
N GLY A 267 6.93 12.74 -13.12
CA GLY A 267 6.48 14.13 -13.34
C GLY A 267 4.99 14.38 -13.18
N TRP A 268 4.23 13.44 -12.60
CA TRP A 268 2.79 13.59 -12.39
C TRP A 268 2.33 13.02 -11.04
N SER A 269 1.12 13.37 -10.62
CA SER A 269 0.44 12.81 -9.46
C SER A 269 -1.07 12.74 -9.67
N PRO A 270 -1.77 11.73 -9.16
CA PRO A 270 -3.23 11.72 -9.15
C PRO A 270 -3.82 12.80 -8.25
N LEU A 271 -2.99 13.42 -7.40
CA LEU A 271 -3.34 14.52 -6.49
C LEU A 271 -3.05 15.90 -7.07
N MET A 272 -2.78 16.02 -8.38
CA MET A 272 -2.56 17.31 -9.01
C MET A 272 -3.71 18.30 -8.71
N GLY A 273 -3.38 19.51 -8.28
CA GLY A 273 -4.34 20.54 -7.88
C GLY A 273 -4.91 20.37 -6.46
N HIS A 274 -4.62 19.27 -5.78
CA HIS A 274 -5.06 19.06 -4.40
C HIS A 274 -4.38 20.06 -3.45
N ARG A 275 -5.12 20.57 -2.46
CA ARG A 275 -4.61 21.52 -1.48
C ARG A 275 -4.50 20.86 -0.12
N PHE A 276 -3.29 20.61 0.34
CA PHE A 276 -2.99 20.10 1.67
C PHE A 276 -2.96 21.23 2.72
N GLY A 277 -3.42 20.93 3.94
CA GLY A 277 -3.35 21.83 5.10
C GLY A 277 -2.06 21.69 5.92
N TRP A 278 -1.33 20.58 5.74
CA TRP A 278 -0.10 20.24 6.45
C TRP A 278 1.10 20.26 5.51
N GLN A 279 2.21 20.80 6.00
CA GLN A 279 3.46 20.84 5.24
C GLN A 279 4.59 20.14 5.99
N VAL A 280 5.35 19.30 5.30
CA VAL A 280 6.63 18.79 5.81
C VAL A 280 7.63 19.92 5.81
N GLN A 281 8.16 20.27 6.98
CA GLN A 281 9.16 21.33 7.14
C GLN A 281 10.58 20.76 7.02
N SER A 282 10.82 19.61 7.65
CA SER A 282 12.14 19.00 7.66
C SER A 282 12.04 17.48 7.76
N THR A 283 13.02 16.80 7.20
CA THR A 283 13.22 15.36 7.36
C THR A 283 14.68 15.09 7.71
N LEU A 284 14.87 14.36 8.79
CA LEU A 284 16.16 13.83 9.20
C LEU A 284 16.20 12.32 8.90
N CYS A 285 17.30 11.85 8.38
CA CYS A 285 17.59 10.43 8.16
C CYS A 285 18.94 10.10 8.81
N ASN A 286 18.97 9.14 9.72
CA ASN A 286 20.16 8.80 10.52
C ASN A 286 20.79 10.01 11.25
N GLY A 287 19.95 10.99 11.66
CA GLY A 287 20.41 12.22 12.31
C GLY A 287 20.90 13.32 11.36
N GLN A 288 20.93 13.08 10.07
CA GLN A 288 21.31 14.08 9.06
C GLN A 288 20.07 14.73 8.45
N MET A 289 20.08 16.06 8.31
CA MET A 289 19.01 16.81 7.65
C MET A 289 19.06 16.52 6.15
N VAL A 290 18.08 15.76 5.63
CA VAL A 290 18.01 15.40 4.21
C VAL A 290 17.02 16.25 3.43
N TYR A 291 16.13 16.95 4.12
CA TYR A 291 15.18 17.90 3.54
C TYR A 291 14.88 19.02 4.53
N HIS A 292 14.88 20.25 4.07
CA HIS A 292 14.47 21.43 4.85
C HIS A 292 13.84 22.49 3.94
N GLN A 293 12.58 22.82 4.18
CA GLN A 293 11.84 23.92 3.53
C GLN A 293 11.96 24.00 1.98
N GLY A 294 11.92 22.86 1.30
CA GLY A 294 12.03 22.76 -0.16
C GLY A 294 13.42 22.39 -0.66
N GLU A 295 14.44 22.50 0.17
CA GLU A 295 15.81 22.14 -0.18
C GLU A 295 16.14 20.69 0.20
N PHE A 296 16.84 19.98 -0.68
CA PHE A 296 17.27 18.60 -0.48
C PHE A 296 18.79 18.53 -0.32
N ASP A 297 19.27 17.85 0.72
CA ASP A 297 20.65 17.42 0.79
C ASP A 297 20.85 16.17 -0.06
N THR A 298 21.53 16.33 -1.18
CA THR A 298 21.85 15.24 -2.12
C THR A 298 23.18 14.54 -1.79
N ALA A 299 23.94 15.04 -0.82
CA ALA A 299 25.21 14.48 -0.39
C ALA A 299 25.02 13.37 0.66
N SER A 300 24.01 13.47 1.51
CA SER A 300 23.66 12.44 2.51
C SER A 300 23.30 11.11 1.86
N ARG A 301 23.74 10.02 2.50
CA ARG A 301 23.45 8.66 2.04
C ARG A 301 22.63 7.92 3.10
N GLY A 302 21.72 7.07 2.62
CA GLY A 302 21.02 6.14 3.48
C GLY A 302 21.94 5.07 4.06
N GLU A 303 21.51 4.45 5.15
CA GLU A 303 22.12 3.27 5.73
C GLU A 303 21.23 2.05 5.51
N ALA A 304 21.82 0.87 5.46
CA ALA A 304 21.07 -0.38 5.41
C ALA A 304 20.17 -0.51 6.65
N ILE A 305 18.91 -0.89 6.44
CA ILE A 305 18.02 -1.24 7.53
C ILE A 305 18.41 -2.62 8.05
N LEU A 306 18.54 -2.76 9.36
CA LEU A 306 18.84 -4.02 10.02
C LEU A 306 17.56 -4.59 10.63
N PHE A 307 17.41 -5.90 10.56
CA PHE A 307 16.29 -6.66 11.10
C PHE A 307 16.76 -7.53 12.28
N ARG A 308 15.84 -7.86 13.18
CA ARG A 308 16.12 -8.70 14.36
C ARG A 308 15.95 -10.18 14.04
#